data_24e64b38239102cdfc2e02408a3a3907
#
_entry.id   24e64b38239102cdfc2e02408a3a3907
#
_cell.length_a   1.000
_cell.length_b   1.000
_cell.length_c   1.000
_cell.angle_alpha   90.00
_cell.angle_beta   90.00
_cell.angle_gamma   90.00
#
_symmetry.space_group_name_H-M   'P 1'
#
loop_
_entity.id
_entity.type
_entity.pdbx_description
1 polymer ?
#
loop_
_entity_poly.entity_id
_entity_poly.type
_entity_poly.pdbx_seq_one_letter_code
_entity_poly.pdbx_strand_id
1 'polypeptide(L)'
;VKINSFSSIPEDDEELSLPALIYWASLGDVDQVKELLIDGEDPNQTDDEGYSALQAAAENDYLEVVKLLVEKGALVDYKSEYTALQLAEMASNIDIVNYLKSL
;
A
#
# COMPACT_ATOMS: atom_id res chain seq x y z
N VAL A 1 -6.90 -25.53 -14.76
CA VAL A 1 -6.41 -25.19 -14.75
C VAL A 1 -6.15 -24.18 -14.67
N LYS A 2 -5.94 -23.78 -14.22
CA LYS A 2 -5.70 -22.81 -14.04
C LYS A 2 -4.65 -22.51 -14.29
N ILE A 3 -4.22 -22.31 -14.76
CA ILE A 3 -3.18 -22.07 -15.09
C ILE A 3 -2.87 -20.90 -15.20
N ASN A 4 -3.30 -20.13 -14.89
CA ASN A 4 -2.97 -18.92 -14.85
C ASN A 4 -1.92 -18.81 -14.09
N SER A 5 -1.02 -19.43 -14.13
CA SER A 5 0.08 -19.25 -13.38
C SER A 5 0.68 -17.96 -13.56
N PHE A 6 0.48 -17.32 -14.67
CA PHE A 6 1.10 -16.05 -14.79
C PHE A 6 0.31 -15.02 -14.07
N SER A 7 -0.74 -15.37 -13.47
CA SER A 7 -1.48 -14.38 -12.74
C SER A 7 -0.80 -14.12 -11.44
N SER A 8 -0.46 -12.90 -11.16
CA SER A 8 0.19 -12.61 -9.94
C SER A 8 -0.76 -12.48 -8.82
N ILE A 9 -2.00 -12.23 -9.06
CA ILE A 9 -2.97 -12.10 -8.02
C ILE A 9 -3.85 -13.33 -8.02
N PRO A 10 -3.89 -14.05 -6.93
CA PRO A 10 -4.72 -15.24 -6.87
C PRO A 10 -6.15 -14.81 -6.86
N GLU A 11 -6.91 -15.21 -7.81
CA GLU A 11 -8.14 -14.70 -7.92
C GLU A 11 -9.15 -15.40 -7.15
N ASP A 12 -9.03 -16.57 -6.82
CA ASP A 12 -10.05 -17.23 -6.12
C ASP A 12 -9.58 -17.69 -4.79
N ASP A 13 -8.60 -17.02 -4.22
CA ASP A 13 -8.01 -17.50 -3.04
C ASP A 13 -8.53 -16.75 -1.87
N GLU A 14 -9.53 -17.28 -1.25
CA GLU A 14 -10.08 -16.58 -0.17
C GLU A 14 -9.17 -16.49 0.96
N GLU A 15 -8.15 -17.31 1.01
CA GLU A 15 -7.26 -17.22 2.09
C GLU A 15 -6.46 -16.00 2.08
N LEU A 16 -6.24 -15.37 0.98
CA LEU A 16 -5.37 -14.24 0.95
C LEU A 16 -6.05 -12.97 1.36
N SER A 17 -7.26 -12.79 1.05
CA SER A 17 -7.98 -11.58 1.41
C SER A 17 -7.14 -10.33 1.21
N LEU A 18 -6.32 -10.30 0.17
CA LEU A 18 -5.42 -9.20 -0.05
C LEU A 18 -6.00 -8.27 -1.10
N PRO A 19 -6.42 -7.07 -0.72
CA PRO A 19 -6.93 -6.12 -1.70
C PRO A 19 -5.90 -5.78 -2.75
N ALA A 20 -6.37 -5.62 -3.98
CA ALA A 20 -5.47 -5.31 -5.09
C ALA A 20 -4.67 -4.05 -4.84
N LEU A 21 -5.27 -3.05 -4.21
CA LEU A 21 -4.56 -1.82 -3.93
C LEU A 21 -3.32 -2.07 -3.08
N ILE A 22 -3.45 -2.89 -2.06
CA ILE A 22 -2.32 -3.19 -1.17
C ILE A 22 -1.26 -3.99 -1.92
N TYR A 23 -1.71 -4.94 -2.74
CA TYR A 23 -0.79 -5.75 -3.52
C TYR A 23 0.09 -4.87 -4.41
N TRP A 24 -0.53 -3.99 -5.19
CA TRP A 24 0.25 -3.16 -6.11
C TRP A 24 1.07 -2.11 -5.37
N ALA A 25 0.57 -1.61 -4.25
CA ALA A 25 1.35 -0.67 -3.44
C ALA A 25 2.60 -1.33 -2.89
N SER A 26 2.49 -2.59 -2.49
CA SER A 26 3.63 -3.30 -1.94
C SER A 26 4.69 -3.61 -2.99
N LEU A 27 4.33 -3.56 -4.26
CA LEU A 27 5.26 -3.74 -5.35
C LEU A 27 5.76 -2.41 -5.92
N GLY A 28 5.19 -1.30 -5.49
CA GLY A 28 5.62 -0.01 -5.96
C GLY A 28 5.12 0.35 -7.34
N ASP A 29 4.04 -0.30 -7.81
CA ASP A 29 3.54 -0.05 -9.15
C ASP A 29 2.61 1.16 -9.13
N VAL A 30 3.17 2.33 -9.40
CA VAL A 30 2.43 3.58 -9.33
C VAL A 30 1.24 3.60 -10.27
N ASP A 31 1.43 3.09 -11.48
CA ASP A 31 0.36 3.13 -12.48
C ASP A 31 -0.84 2.30 -12.05
N GLN A 32 -0.62 1.11 -11.53
CA GLN A 32 -1.71 0.27 -11.09
C GLN A 32 -2.41 0.87 -9.87
N VAL A 33 -1.63 1.40 -8.93
CA VAL A 33 -2.22 2.03 -7.77
C VAL A 33 -3.08 3.23 -8.20
N LYS A 34 -2.58 4.01 -9.14
CA LYS A 34 -3.32 5.17 -9.61
C LYS A 34 -4.62 4.77 -10.28
N GLU A 35 -4.60 3.73 -11.09
CA GLU A 35 -5.80 3.28 -11.76
C GLU A 35 -6.84 2.79 -10.79
N LEU A 36 -6.43 2.05 -9.79
CA LEU A 36 -7.37 1.56 -8.79
C LEU A 36 -8.00 2.70 -8.00
N LEU A 37 -7.21 3.71 -7.68
CA LEU A 37 -7.75 4.85 -6.94
C LEU A 37 -8.70 5.66 -7.81
N ILE A 38 -8.40 5.82 -9.09
CA ILE A 38 -9.29 6.50 -10.01
C ILE A 38 -10.61 5.74 -10.13
N ASP A 39 -10.55 4.43 -10.11
CA ASP A 39 -11.74 3.60 -10.20
C ASP A 39 -12.57 3.61 -8.91
N GLY A 40 -12.13 4.29 -7.89
CA GLY A 40 -12.93 4.41 -6.68
C GLY A 40 -12.54 3.50 -5.54
N GLU A 41 -11.42 2.80 -5.66
CA GLU A 41 -10.97 1.97 -4.55
C GLU A 41 -10.65 2.82 -3.34
N ASP A 42 -11.01 2.34 -2.17
CA ASP A 42 -10.78 3.06 -0.93
C ASP A 42 -9.30 3.06 -0.58
N PRO A 43 -8.66 4.23 -0.50
CA PRO A 43 -7.22 4.25 -0.16
C PRO A 43 -6.92 3.74 1.24
N ASN A 44 -7.95 3.62 2.08
CA ASN A 44 -7.77 3.21 3.46
C ASN A 44 -8.17 1.76 3.75
N GLN A 45 -8.43 0.99 2.71
CA GLN A 45 -8.76 -0.42 2.94
C GLN A 45 -7.54 -1.16 3.48
N THR A 46 -7.78 -2.21 4.22
CA THR A 46 -6.71 -2.97 4.87
C THR A 46 -6.88 -4.44 4.56
N ASP A 47 -5.83 -5.19 4.80
CA ASP A 47 -5.93 -6.64 4.72
C ASP A 47 -6.46 -7.18 6.05
N ASP A 48 -6.43 -8.50 6.20
CA ASP A 48 -6.98 -9.14 7.39
C ASP A 48 -6.26 -8.75 8.66
N GLU A 49 -5.04 -8.29 8.54
CA GLU A 49 -4.26 -7.92 9.72
C GLU A 49 -4.25 -6.42 9.95
N GLY A 50 -5.04 -5.70 9.20
CA GLY A 50 -5.12 -4.26 9.38
C GLY A 50 -4.02 -3.49 8.67
N TYR A 51 -3.31 -4.12 7.73
CA TYR A 51 -2.19 -3.49 7.05
C TYR A 51 -2.71 -2.74 5.83
N SER A 52 -2.34 -1.49 5.69
CA SER A 52 -2.87 -0.64 4.62
C SER A 52 -1.86 -0.46 3.49
N ALA A 53 -2.34 0.05 2.37
CA ALA A 53 -1.46 0.31 1.23
C ALA A 53 -0.38 1.33 1.58
N LEU A 54 -0.72 2.35 2.38
CA LEU A 54 0.26 3.35 2.78
C LEU A 54 1.38 2.73 3.61
N GLN A 55 1.01 1.84 4.53
CA GLN A 55 2.01 1.14 5.34
C GLN A 55 2.91 0.28 4.47
N ALA A 56 2.32 -0.43 3.50
CA ALA A 56 3.10 -1.30 2.63
C ALA A 56 4.11 -0.49 1.81
N ALA A 57 3.66 0.62 1.24
CA ALA A 57 4.54 1.44 0.41
C ALA A 57 5.64 2.10 1.25
N ALA A 58 5.29 2.52 2.47
CA ALA A 58 6.28 3.18 3.34
C ALA A 58 7.35 2.21 3.80
N GLU A 59 6.95 1.00 4.09
CA GLU A 59 7.90 -0.01 4.54
C GLU A 59 8.84 -0.43 3.43
N ASN A 60 8.34 -0.48 2.19
CA ASN A 60 9.12 -0.99 1.06
C ASN A 60 9.81 0.11 0.24
N ASP A 61 9.80 1.35 0.75
CA ASP A 61 10.55 2.47 0.16
C ASP A 61 9.99 2.94 -1.18
N TYR A 62 8.69 2.97 -1.33
CA TYR A 62 8.07 3.45 -2.56
C TYR A 62 7.48 4.83 -2.35
N LEU A 63 8.33 5.84 -2.40
CA LEU A 63 7.94 7.22 -2.11
C LEU A 63 6.81 7.72 -3.01
N GLU A 64 6.87 7.42 -4.31
CA GLU A 64 5.85 7.91 -5.23
C GLU A 64 4.48 7.33 -4.90
N VAL A 65 4.44 6.06 -4.49
CA VAL A 65 3.18 5.45 -4.10
C VAL A 65 2.68 6.08 -2.80
N VAL A 66 3.60 6.37 -1.86
CA VAL A 66 3.24 7.03 -0.61
C VAL A 66 2.59 8.38 -0.92
N LYS A 67 3.22 9.17 -1.78
CA LYS A 67 2.69 10.49 -2.13
C LYS A 67 1.32 10.39 -2.78
N LEU A 68 1.16 9.45 -3.67
CA LEU A 68 -0.09 9.26 -4.37
C LEU A 68 -1.21 8.89 -3.40
N LEU A 69 -0.92 7.97 -2.50
CA LEU A 69 -1.93 7.54 -1.54
C LEU A 69 -2.34 8.68 -0.61
N VAL A 70 -1.37 9.45 -0.15
CA VAL A 70 -1.67 10.59 0.71
C VAL A 70 -2.52 11.61 -0.03
N GLU A 71 -2.19 11.88 -1.29
CA GLU A 71 -2.95 12.79 -2.10
C GLU A 71 -4.39 12.34 -2.25
N LYS A 72 -4.62 11.06 -2.29
CA LYS A 72 -5.96 10.51 -2.51
C LYS A 72 -6.70 10.23 -1.21
N GLY A 73 -6.16 10.66 -0.08
CA GLY A 73 -6.90 10.60 1.16
C GLY A 73 -6.51 9.50 2.13
N ALA A 74 -5.37 8.87 1.92
CA ALA A 74 -4.93 7.85 2.87
C ALA A 74 -4.67 8.50 4.22
N LEU A 75 -5.08 7.82 5.28
CA LEU A 75 -4.92 8.34 6.64
C LEU A 75 -3.48 8.12 7.08
N VAL A 76 -2.75 9.22 7.23
CA VAL A 76 -1.34 9.15 7.53
C VAL A 76 -1.08 8.59 8.93
N ASP A 77 -1.99 8.87 9.86
CA ASP A 77 -1.81 8.44 11.24
C ASP A 77 -2.39 7.07 11.55
N TYR A 78 -2.93 6.40 10.54
CA TYR A 78 -3.51 5.09 10.79
C TYR A 78 -2.45 4.13 11.31
N LYS A 79 -2.80 3.39 12.34
CA LYS A 79 -1.87 2.48 12.98
C LYS A 79 -2.50 1.10 13.12
N SER A 80 -1.78 0.09 12.62
CA SER A 80 -2.11 -1.29 12.95
C SER A 80 -1.21 -1.65 14.11
N GLU A 81 -0.09 -2.27 13.85
CA GLU A 81 0.92 -2.44 14.86
C GLU A 81 1.79 -1.19 14.88
N TYR A 82 2.05 -0.63 13.70
CA TYR A 82 2.87 0.55 13.54
C TYR A 82 2.20 1.49 12.55
N THR A 83 2.56 2.78 12.61
CA THR A 83 2.13 3.73 11.59
C THR A 83 3.05 3.63 10.37
N ALA A 84 2.63 4.22 9.26
CA ALA A 84 3.48 4.27 8.07
C ALA A 84 4.81 4.96 8.38
N LEU A 85 4.78 6.03 9.17
CA LEU A 85 6.01 6.73 9.54
C LEU A 85 6.94 5.82 10.33
N GLN A 86 6.40 5.08 11.30
CA GLN A 86 7.22 4.18 12.08
C GLN A 86 7.82 3.08 11.22
N LEU A 87 7.05 2.54 10.28
CA LEU A 87 7.58 1.52 9.38
C LEU A 87 8.69 2.07 8.50
N ALA A 88 8.54 3.30 8.01
CA ALA A 88 9.57 3.92 7.21
C ALA A 88 10.83 4.16 8.04
N GLU A 89 10.67 4.56 9.29
CA GLU A 89 11.81 4.76 10.18
C GLU A 89 12.54 3.46 10.44
N MET A 90 11.79 2.40 10.72
CA MET A 90 12.39 1.11 10.99
C MET A 90 13.16 0.58 9.79
N ALA A 91 12.71 0.90 8.59
CA ALA A 91 13.36 0.47 7.38
C ALA A 91 14.41 1.45 6.88
N SER A 92 14.59 2.57 7.57
CA SER A 92 15.54 3.62 7.20
C SER A 92 15.23 4.25 5.83
N ASN A 93 13.98 4.36 5.51
CA ASN A 93 13.54 4.97 4.25
C ASN A 93 13.44 6.49 4.43
N ILE A 94 14.57 7.15 4.38
CA ILE A 94 14.72 8.53 4.81
C ILE A 94 13.83 9.51 4.06
N ASP A 95 13.70 9.34 2.75
CA ASP A 95 12.90 10.27 1.98
C ASP A 95 11.43 10.18 2.35
N ILE A 96 10.96 8.97 2.64
CA ILE A 96 9.59 8.79 3.07
C ILE A 96 9.39 9.36 4.46
N VAL A 97 10.37 9.14 5.36
CA VAL A 97 10.30 9.70 6.69
C VAL A 97 10.17 11.22 6.61
N ASN A 98 11.01 11.85 5.79
CA ASN A 98 10.98 13.29 5.66
C ASN A 98 9.66 13.77 5.08
N TYR A 99 9.16 13.08 4.07
CA TYR A 99 7.90 13.46 3.46
C TYR A 99 6.75 13.36 4.47
N LEU A 100 6.66 12.25 5.19
CA LEU A 100 5.56 12.07 6.13
C LEU A 100 5.63 13.07 7.29
N LYS A 101 6.84 13.41 7.71
CA LYS A 101 6.98 14.39 8.77
C LYS A 101 6.64 15.80 8.33
N SER A 102 6.68 16.06 7.05
CA SER A 102 6.40 17.39 6.53
C SER A 102 4.90 17.65 6.36
N LEU A 103 4.08 16.64 6.53
CA LEU A 103 2.63 16.81 6.31
C LEU A 103 1.88 17.50 7.47
#